data_dc43e5223e4e0cb92b80a19a14ffe899
#
_entry.id   dc43e5223e4e0cb92b80a19a14ffe899
#
_cell.length_a   1.000
_cell.length_b   1.000
_cell.length_c   1.000
_cell.angle_alpha   90.00
_cell.angle_beta   90.00
_cell.angle_gamma   90.00
#
_symmetry.space_group_name_H-M   'P 1'
#
loop_
_entity.id
_entity.type
_entity.pdbx_description
1 polymer ?
#
loop_
_entity_poly.entity_id
_entity_poly.type
_entity_poly.pdbx_seq_one_letter_code
_entity_poly.pdbx_strand_id
1 'polypeptide(L)'
;MKKYLVIGNPIDHSLSPRLHNYWFKENNIKAVYEKKQIRESDIGGIISEMRNGKIDGINVTVPFKKSVIPFLDKMQIPEKTQSVNTIYREKNKVTGSNKIVGRNTDIIGFKNSLGHIKYSIKGKKIFILGAGGVTPSIIYALEEMEPSVIMLCNRTKEKAQKAGLIYTDTQKKINVNKKRNAHNGHRATRRFQSLAKPEK
;
A
#
# COMPACT_ATOMS: atom_id res chain seq x y z
N MET A 1 28.23 -9.67 2.51
CA MET A 1 27.48 -8.43 2.86
C MET A 1 26.08 -8.57 2.30
N LYS A 2 25.03 -8.27 3.08
CA LYS A 2 23.64 -8.36 2.61
C LYS A 2 23.32 -7.21 1.67
N LYS A 3 22.48 -7.47 0.66
CA LYS A 3 22.05 -6.49 -0.34
C LYS A 3 20.55 -6.32 -0.37
N TYR A 4 20.10 -5.08 -0.24
CA TYR A 4 18.69 -4.70 -0.29
C TYR A 4 18.47 -3.66 -1.38
N LEU A 5 17.28 -3.67 -1.98
CA LEU A 5 16.91 -2.73 -3.04
C LEU A 5 15.57 -2.05 -2.74
N VAL A 6 15.41 -0.84 -3.27
CA VAL A 6 14.09 -0.31 -3.62
C VAL A 6 13.96 -0.26 -5.13
N ILE A 7 12.87 -0.81 -5.66
CA ILE A 7 12.54 -0.80 -7.09
C ILE A 7 11.32 0.06 -7.39
N GLY A 8 11.38 0.82 -8.46
CA GLY A 8 10.31 1.73 -8.91
C GLY A 8 10.63 2.37 -10.25
N ASN A 9 9.70 3.19 -10.77
CA ASN A 9 9.92 3.98 -11.98
C ASN A 9 8.98 5.19 -12.03
N PRO A 10 9.47 6.43 -11.95
CA PRO A 10 10.86 6.81 -11.64
C PRO A 10 11.22 6.53 -10.16
N ILE A 11 12.53 6.41 -9.83
CA ILE A 11 13.00 6.09 -8.48
C ILE A 11 14.09 7.04 -7.96
N ASP A 12 14.58 7.95 -8.78
CA ASP A 12 15.73 8.80 -8.46
C ASP A 12 15.54 9.67 -7.21
N HIS A 13 14.34 10.11 -6.95
CA HIS A 13 13.97 10.92 -5.80
C HIS A 13 13.83 10.13 -4.48
N SER A 14 14.00 8.79 -4.51
CA SER A 14 13.84 7.96 -3.31
C SER A 14 14.92 8.24 -2.27
N LEU A 15 14.48 8.54 -1.06
CA LEU A 15 15.33 8.71 0.13
C LEU A 15 15.56 7.41 0.89
N SER A 16 14.95 6.30 0.48
CA SER A 16 15.08 5.01 1.16
C SER A 16 16.52 4.53 1.32
N PRO A 17 17.41 4.66 0.31
CA PRO A 17 18.82 4.28 0.51
C PRO A 17 19.53 5.08 1.60
N ARG A 18 19.28 6.39 1.67
CA ARG A 18 19.87 7.25 2.71
C ARG A 18 19.43 6.82 4.10
N LEU A 19 18.11 6.55 4.27
CA LEU A 19 17.52 6.16 5.54
C LEU A 19 18.00 4.77 6.00
N HIS A 20 17.90 3.76 5.12
CA HIS A 20 18.26 2.38 5.48
C HIS A 20 19.76 2.21 5.72
N ASN A 21 20.63 2.83 4.90
CA ASN A 21 22.08 2.76 5.11
C ASN A 21 22.49 3.48 6.39
N TYR A 22 21.83 4.58 6.77
CA TYR A 22 22.02 5.21 8.06
C TYR A 22 21.68 4.23 9.20
N TRP A 23 20.52 3.59 9.17
CA TRP A 23 20.15 2.59 10.18
C TRP A 23 21.09 1.38 10.20
N PHE A 24 21.56 0.91 9.07
CA PHE A 24 22.54 -0.18 9.02
C PHE A 24 23.83 0.21 9.74
N LYS A 25 24.31 1.42 9.53
CA LYS A 25 25.49 1.95 10.21
C LYS A 25 25.28 2.06 11.71
N GLU A 26 24.20 2.70 12.15
CA GLU A 26 23.88 2.89 13.58
C GLU A 26 23.72 1.56 14.34
N ASN A 27 23.29 0.52 13.68
CA ASN A 27 23.07 -0.79 14.29
C ASN A 27 24.16 -1.83 13.94
N ASN A 28 25.27 -1.41 13.38
CA ASN A 28 26.40 -2.28 12.98
C ASN A 28 25.97 -3.45 12.06
N ILE A 29 24.98 -3.24 11.18
CA ILE A 29 24.49 -4.24 10.23
C ILE A 29 25.34 -4.20 8.97
N LYS A 30 26.04 -5.30 8.64
CA LYS A 30 26.83 -5.42 7.40
C LYS A 30 25.93 -5.62 6.18
N ALA A 31 25.32 -4.54 5.72
CA ALA A 31 24.42 -4.53 4.58
C ALA A 31 24.54 -3.25 3.75
N VAL A 32 24.04 -3.30 2.53
CA VAL A 32 23.87 -2.15 1.63
C VAL A 32 22.46 -2.09 1.11
N TYR A 33 21.93 -0.87 1.02
CA TYR A 33 20.62 -0.62 0.44
C TYR A 33 20.76 0.34 -0.73
N GLU A 34 20.28 -0.07 -1.91
CA GLU A 34 20.40 0.67 -3.16
C GLU A 34 19.02 0.96 -3.76
N LYS A 35 18.94 1.92 -4.66
CA LYS A 35 17.77 2.14 -5.53
C LYS A 35 18.06 1.59 -6.92
N LYS A 36 17.06 0.99 -7.56
CA LYS A 36 17.16 0.48 -8.93
C LYS A 36 15.90 0.85 -9.71
N GLN A 37 16.07 1.71 -10.72
CA GLN A 37 15.00 1.95 -11.68
C GLN A 37 14.92 0.78 -12.63
N ILE A 38 13.69 0.30 -12.87
CA ILE A 38 13.43 -0.86 -13.70
C ILE A 38 12.22 -0.64 -14.61
N ARG A 39 12.07 -1.48 -15.62
CA ARG A 39 10.83 -1.66 -16.37
C ARG A 39 10.03 -2.82 -15.80
N GLU A 40 8.75 -2.91 -16.11
CA GLU A 40 7.90 -4.02 -15.64
C GLU A 40 8.42 -5.40 -16.12
N SER A 41 8.98 -5.45 -17.32
CA SER A 41 9.64 -6.64 -17.90
C SER A 41 10.83 -7.16 -17.08
N ASP A 42 11.45 -6.30 -16.28
CA ASP A 42 12.67 -6.65 -15.52
C ASP A 42 12.35 -7.30 -14.17
N ILE A 43 11.08 -7.30 -13.74
CA ILE A 43 10.65 -7.81 -12.43
C ILE A 43 11.05 -9.28 -12.24
N GLY A 44 10.76 -10.13 -13.23
CA GLY A 44 11.08 -11.55 -13.17
C GLY A 44 12.57 -11.82 -12.98
N GLY A 45 13.43 -11.06 -13.67
CA GLY A 45 14.90 -11.14 -13.54
C GLY A 45 15.37 -10.77 -12.13
N ILE A 46 14.83 -9.70 -11.55
CA ILE A 46 15.19 -9.27 -10.20
C ILE A 46 14.73 -10.27 -9.14
N ILE A 47 13.54 -10.84 -9.29
CA ILE A 47 13.07 -11.91 -8.38
C ILE A 47 13.94 -13.16 -8.52
N SER A 48 14.42 -13.49 -9.72
CA SER A 48 15.38 -14.59 -9.93
C SER A 48 16.72 -14.31 -9.23
N GLU A 49 17.25 -13.10 -9.32
CA GLU A 49 18.45 -12.70 -8.56
C GLU A 49 18.25 -12.86 -7.06
N MET A 50 17.06 -12.56 -6.55
CA MET A 50 16.70 -12.76 -5.15
C MET A 50 16.63 -14.25 -4.79
N ARG A 51 16.03 -15.12 -5.63
CA ARG A 51 16.02 -16.58 -5.44
C ARG A 51 17.43 -17.16 -5.35
N ASN A 52 18.34 -16.65 -6.19
CA ASN A 52 19.74 -17.07 -6.26
C ASN A 52 20.63 -16.46 -5.15
N GLY A 53 20.05 -15.70 -4.22
CA GLY A 53 20.79 -15.14 -3.09
C GLY A 53 21.65 -13.93 -3.39
N LYS A 54 21.55 -13.33 -4.57
CA LYS A 54 22.25 -12.08 -4.93
C LYS A 54 21.61 -10.85 -4.27
N ILE A 55 20.32 -10.94 -3.93
CA ILE A 55 19.54 -9.89 -3.26
C ILE A 55 18.84 -10.52 -2.06
N ASP A 56 18.90 -9.87 -0.90
CA ASP A 56 18.33 -10.37 0.36
C ASP A 56 16.91 -9.87 0.62
N GLY A 57 16.56 -8.69 0.12
CA GLY A 57 15.22 -8.11 0.24
C GLY A 57 15.00 -6.95 -0.71
N ILE A 58 13.74 -6.72 -1.03
CA ILE A 58 13.32 -5.69 -1.99
C ILE A 58 12.14 -4.91 -1.40
N ASN A 59 12.25 -3.57 -1.38
CA ASN A 59 11.08 -2.73 -1.28
C ASN A 59 10.57 -2.37 -2.68
N VAL A 60 9.26 -2.34 -2.82
CA VAL A 60 8.58 -2.05 -4.09
C VAL A 60 7.76 -0.78 -3.95
N THR A 61 7.98 0.17 -4.88
CA THR A 61 7.17 1.38 -4.95
C THR A 61 6.46 1.49 -6.31
N VAL A 62 5.91 2.66 -6.57
CA VAL A 62 5.18 2.96 -7.82
C VAL A 62 6.05 2.68 -9.04
N PRO A 63 5.50 2.04 -10.09
CA PRO A 63 4.13 1.57 -10.26
C PRO A 63 3.94 0.07 -9.89
N PHE A 64 4.94 -0.64 -9.38
CA PHE A 64 5.09 -2.10 -9.42
C PHE A 64 4.47 -2.86 -8.25
N LYS A 65 3.86 -2.20 -7.25
CA LYS A 65 3.30 -2.87 -6.05
C LYS A 65 2.28 -3.98 -6.35
N LYS A 66 1.61 -3.91 -7.50
CA LYS A 66 0.70 -4.95 -7.99
C LYS A 66 1.40 -5.92 -8.95
N SER A 67 2.24 -5.38 -9.84
CA SER A 67 2.90 -6.16 -10.90
C SER A 67 3.88 -7.21 -10.38
N VAL A 68 4.38 -7.07 -9.16
CA VAL A 68 5.28 -8.07 -8.54
C VAL A 68 4.55 -9.32 -8.06
N ILE A 69 3.23 -9.26 -7.83
CA ILE A 69 2.45 -10.34 -7.21
C ILE A 69 2.57 -11.68 -7.95
N PRO A 70 2.50 -11.76 -9.29
CA PRO A 70 2.61 -13.02 -10.03
C PRO A 70 3.95 -13.75 -9.86
N PHE A 71 4.98 -13.07 -9.38
CA PHE A 71 6.34 -13.63 -9.22
C PHE A 71 6.62 -14.16 -7.80
N LEU A 72 5.65 -14.05 -6.89
CA LEU A 72 5.79 -14.43 -5.49
C LEU A 72 5.28 -15.84 -5.23
N ASP A 73 5.93 -16.57 -4.31
CA ASP A 73 5.51 -17.91 -3.90
C ASP A 73 4.45 -17.84 -2.79
N LYS A 74 4.43 -16.75 -2.02
CA LYS A 74 3.50 -16.56 -0.90
C LYS A 74 3.20 -15.09 -0.72
N MET A 75 1.96 -14.77 -0.45
CA MET A 75 1.52 -13.42 -0.07
C MET A 75 1.08 -13.40 1.39
N GLN A 76 1.57 -12.43 2.13
CA GLN A 76 1.14 -12.11 3.50
C GLN A 76 0.55 -10.70 3.51
N ILE A 77 -0.50 -10.53 2.71
CA ILE A 77 -1.27 -9.28 2.58
C ILE A 77 -2.76 -9.59 2.67
N PRO A 78 -3.58 -8.64 3.12
CA PRO A 78 -5.02 -8.75 2.99
C PRO A 78 -5.42 -8.84 1.51
N GLU A 79 -6.29 -9.79 1.18
CA GLU A 79 -6.69 -10.07 -0.21
C GLU A 79 -7.22 -8.82 -0.94
N LYS A 80 -7.95 -7.97 -0.22
CA LYS A 80 -8.52 -6.73 -0.77
C LYS A 80 -7.47 -5.70 -1.19
N THR A 81 -6.23 -5.74 -0.68
CA THR A 81 -5.26 -4.68 -0.93
C THR A 81 -4.52 -4.83 -2.25
N GLN A 82 -4.27 -6.06 -2.70
CA GLN A 82 -3.55 -6.37 -3.94
C GLN A 82 -2.32 -5.47 -4.15
N SER A 83 -1.56 -5.23 -3.05
CA SER A 83 -0.44 -4.29 -3.03
C SER A 83 0.68 -4.83 -2.15
N VAL A 84 1.82 -5.13 -2.77
CA VAL A 84 3.04 -5.59 -2.10
C VAL A 84 4.08 -4.49 -2.17
N ASN A 85 4.64 -4.09 -1.02
CA ASN A 85 5.71 -3.11 -0.94
C ASN A 85 7.02 -3.65 -0.36
N THR A 86 7.01 -4.90 0.13
CA THR A 86 8.18 -5.54 0.74
C THR A 86 8.23 -7.00 0.32
N ILE A 87 9.37 -7.42 -0.20
CA ILE A 87 9.62 -8.80 -0.65
C ILE A 87 10.89 -9.32 0.04
N TYR A 88 10.81 -10.53 0.58
CA TYR A 88 11.94 -11.19 1.25
C TYR A 88 11.95 -12.69 1.03
N ARG A 89 13.07 -13.32 1.34
CA ARG A 89 13.21 -14.78 1.31
C ARG A 89 12.86 -15.37 2.68
N GLU A 90 11.94 -16.33 2.69
CA GLU A 90 11.61 -17.15 3.84
C GLU A 90 12.24 -18.53 3.64
N LYS A 91 13.22 -18.89 4.47
CA LYS A 91 13.85 -20.22 4.42
C LYS A 91 12.94 -21.24 5.08
N ASN A 92 12.56 -22.28 4.36
CA ASN A 92 11.91 -23.43 4.96
C ASN A 92 12.91 -24.19 5.81
N LYS A 93 12.68 -24.29 7.11
CA LYS A 93 13.58 -24.93 8.07
C LYS A 93 13.70 -26.45 7.85
N VAL A 94 12.68 -27.07 7.25
CA VAL A 94 12.62 -28.52 7.04
C VAL A 94 13.27 -28.91 5.71
N THR A 95 12.85 -28.27 4.61
CA THR A 95 13.29 -28.62 3.25
C THR A 95 14.52 -27.83 2.79
N GLY A 96 14.93 -26.80 3.51
CA GLY A 96 16.00 -25.88 3.09
C GLY A 96 15.63 -24.96 1.92
N SER A 97 14.46 -25.16 1.29
CA SER A 97 14.01 -24.36 0.15
C SER A 97 13.71 -22.92 0.55
N ASN A 98 13.96 -21.98 -0.34
CA ASN A 98 13.62 -20.58 -0.15
C ASN A 98 12.30 -20.24 -0.86
N LYS A 99 11.37 -19.64 -0.14
CA LYS A 99 10.15 -19.02 -0.72
C LYS A 99 10.31 -17.52 -0.82
N ILE A 100 9.85 -16.94 -1.90
CA ILE A 100 9.76 -15.51 -2.08
C ILE A 100 8.41 -15.04 -1.54
N VAL A 101 8.46 -14.24 -0.49
CA VAL A 101 7.28 -13.81 0.26
C VAL A 101 7.07 -12.31 0.08
N GLY A 102 5.84 -11.94 -0.28
CA GLY A 102 5.41 -10.54 -0.37
C GLY A 102 4.61 -10.10 0.85
N ARG A 103 4.92 -8.91 1.34
CA ARG A 103 4.21 -8.23 2.43
C ARG A 103 3.78 -6.82 2.05
N ASN A 104 2.84 -6.32 2.84
CA ASN A 104 2.46 -4.91 2.81
C ASN A 104 2.69 -4.28 4.18
N THR A 105 3.70 -3.44 4.27
CA THR A 105 4.06 -2.71 5.49
C THR A 105 3.42 -1.31 5.54
N ASP A 106 2.78 -0.83 4.47
CA ASP A 106 2.09 0.46 4.44
C ASP A 106 0.91 0.48 5.42
N ILE A 107 0.19 -0.65 5.54
CA ILE A 107 -0.98 -0.79 6.42
C ILE A 107 -0.59 -0.54 7.87
N ILE A 108 0.37 -1.34 8.36
CA ILE A 108 0.80 -1.24 9.76
C ILE A 108 1.55 0.08 10.02
N GLY A 109 2.34 0.55 9.05
CA GLY A 109 3.05 1.83 9.16
C GLY A 109 2.09 2.99 9.31
N PHE A 110 1.01 3.03 8.53
CA PHE A 110 -0.02 4.05 8.65
C PHE A 110 -0.75 3.99 10.01
N LYS A 111 -1.16 2.80 10.45
CA LYS A 111 -1.81 2.62 11.77
C LYS A 111 -0.89 3.08 12.90
N ASN A 112 0.39 2.67 12.87
CA ASN A 112 1.36 3.06 13.87
C ASN A 112 1.62 4.57 13.88
N SER A 113 1.62 5.25 12.72
CA SER A 113 1.81 6.70 12.66
C SER A 113 0.69 7.45 13.36
N LEU A 114 -0.57 7.04 13.19
CA LEU A 114 -1.71 7.61 13.90
C LEU A 114 -1.67 7.29 15.40
N GLY A 115 -1.28 6.06 15.76
CA GLY A 115 -1.09 5.65 17.15
C GLY A 115 0.00 6.45 17.87
N HIS A 116 1.11 6.72 17.18
CA HIS A 116 2.22 7.52 17.74
C HIS A 116 1.78 8.93 18.12
N ILE A 117 0.98 9.58 17.29
CA ILE A 117 0.41 10.90 17.58
C ILE A 117 -0.88 10.83 18.43
N LYS A 118 -1.24 9.64 18.92
CA LYS A 118 -2.46 9.38 19.72
C LYS A 118 -3.75 9.89 19.06
N TYR A 119 -3.82 9.84 17.72
CA TYR A 119 -4.96 10.34 16.97
C TYR A 119 -5.95 9.22 16.65
N SER A 120 -7.14 9.25 17.27
CA SER A 120 -8.24 8.32 16.97
C SER A 120 -9.09 8.82 15.82
N ILE A 121 -9.36 7.92 14.86
CA ILE A 121 -10.27 8.19 13.73
C ILE A 121 -11.63 7.51 13.89
N LYS A 122 -11.83 6.78 14.98
CA LYS A 122 -13.10 6.08 15.26
C LYS A 122 -14.28 7.06 15.21
N GLY A 123 -15.29 6.72 14.42
CA GLY A 123 -16.48 7.55 14.19
C GLY A 123 -16.27 8.82 13.35
N LYS A 124 -15.03 9.13 12.93
CA LYS A 124 -14.73 10.33 12.13
C LYS A 124 -15.05 10.13 10.64
N LYS A 125 -15.28 11.23 9.94
CA LYS A 125 -15.39 11.26 8.47
C LYS A 125 -14.00 11.47 7.89
N ILE A 126 -13.58 10.58 7.01
CA ILE A 126 -12.26 10.60 6.37
C ILE A 126 -12.41 10.97 4.90
N PHE A 127 -11.55 11.87 4.44
CA PHE A 127 -11.47 12.24 3.04
C PHE A 127 -10.08 11.93 2.49
N ILE A 128 -10.03 11.14 1.40
CA ILE A 128 -8.80 10.72 0.74
C ILE A 128 -8.72 11.40 -0.62
N LEU A 129 -7.63 12.11 -0.87
CA LEU A 129 -7.31 12.71 -2.17
C LEU A 129 -6.32 11.81 -2.92
N GLY A 130 -6.78 11.22 -4.04
CA GLY A 130 -5.98 10.39 -4.91
C GLY A 130 -6.20 8.89 -4.72
N ALA A 131 -6.22 8.16 -5.86
CA ALA A 131 -6.31 6.69 -5.93
C ALA A 131 -4.99 6.12 -6.49
N GLY A 132 -3.89 6.36 -5.75
CA GLY A 132 -2.56 5.84 -6.09
C GLY A 132 -2.34 4.41 -5.60
N GLY A 133 -1.13 3.88 -5.82
CA GLY A 133 -0.78 2.50 -5.47
C GLY A 133 -0.83 2.18 -3.97
N VAL A 134 -0.75 3.17 -3.08
CA VAL A 134 -0.86 3.00 -1.63
C VAL A 134 -2.31 3.07 -1.14
N THR A 135 -3.21 3.67 -1.90
CA THR A 135 -4.60 3.95 -1.49
C THR A 135 -5.36 2.72 -1.00
N PRO A 136 -5.30 1.55 -1.65
CA PRO A 136 -5.97 0.34 -1.15
C PRO A 136 -5.49 -0.07 0.25
N SER A 137 -4.20 0.06 0.52
CA SER A 137 -3.60 -0.25 1.83
C SER A 137 -4.08 0.72 2.92
N ILE A 138 -4.15 2.01 2.59
CA ILE A 138 -4.64 3.04 3.51
C ILE A 138 -6.13 2.86 3.80
N ILE A 139 -6.94 2.57 2.78
CA ILE A 139 -8.37 2.28 2.96
C ILE A 139 -8.55 1.08 3.88
N TYR A 140 -7.82 0.00 3.65
CA TYR A 140 -7.88 -1.19 4.50
C TYR A 140 -7.51 -0.85 5.96
N ALA A 141 -6.43 -0.12 6.18
CA ALA A 141 -6.02 0.32 7.51
C ALA A 141 -7.09 1.19 8.19
N LEU A 142 -7.71 2.11 7.45
CA LEU A 142 -8.78 2.96 7.94
C LEU A 142 -10.04 2.16 8.31
N GLU A 143 -10.44 1.17 7.49
CA GLU A 143 -11.58 0.30 7.76
C GLU A 143 -11.44 -0.42 9.11
N GLU A 144 -10.23 -0.90 9.44
CA GLU A 144 -9.95 -1.54 10.73
C GLU A 144 -10.00 -0.59 11.94
N MET A 145 -9.94 0.72 11.69
CA MET A 145 -9.97 1.76 12.75
C MET A 145 -11.36 2.39 12.92
N GLU A 146 -12.40 1.83 12.31
CA GLU A 146 -13.83 2.16 12.49
C GLU A 146 -14.19 3.65 12.26
N PRO A 147 -13.83 4.28 11.15
CA PRO A 147 -14.36 5.60 10.81
C PRO A 147 -15.85 5.50 10.45
N SER A 148 -16.59 6.60 10.60
CA SER A 148 -18.01 6.65 10.21
C SER A 148 -18.20 6.63 8.68
N VAL A 149 -17.29 7.28 7.95
CA VAL A 149 -17.32 7.38 6.48
C VAL A 149 -15.90 7.55 5.95
N ILE A 150 -15.58 6.86 4.84
CA ILE A 150 -14.40 7.15 4.02
C ILE A 150 -14.88 7.66 2.66
N MET A 151 -14.39 8.81 2.26
CA MET A 151 -14.63 9.43 0.96
C MET A 151 -13.32 9.43 0.16
N LEU A 152 -13.38 9.02 -1.09
CA LEU A 152 -12.22 9.04 -2.01
C LEU A 152 -12.52 9.95 -3.19
N CYS A 153 -11.63 10.90 -3.44
CA CYS A 153 -11.64 11.76 -4.62
C CYS A 153 -10.43 11.46 -5.50
N ASN A 154 -10.63 11.29 -6.80
CA ASN A 154 -9.54 11.05 -7.75
C ASN A 154 -9.84 11.65 -9.12
N ARG A 155 -8.81 12.23 -9.76
CA ARG A 155 -8.91 12.82 -11.09
C ARG A 155 -9.32 11.79 -12.16
N THR A 156 -8.80 10.56 -12.08
CA THR A 156 -9.12 9.48 -13.02
C THR A 156 -10.18 8.57 -12.42
N LYS A 157 -11.38 8.61 -12.98
CA LYS A 157 -12.59 7.91 -12.50
C LYS A 157 -12.40 6.40 -12.42
N GLU A 158 -11.82 5.80 -13.46
CA GLU A 158 -11.62 4.36 -13.60
C GLU A 158 -10.69 3.79 -12.52
N LYS A 159 -9.67 4.56 -12.09
CA LYS A 159 -8.77 4.15 -11.01
C LYS A 159 -9.49 4.06 -9.67
N ALA A 160 -10.44 4.95 -9.42
CA ALA A 160 -11.24 4.92 -8.21
C ALA A 160 -12.25 3.75 -8.23
N GLN A 161 -12.86 3.45 -9.38
CA GLN A 161 -13.80 2.34 -9.55
C GLN A 161 -13.14 0.97 -9.32
N LYS A 162 -11.92 0.76 -9.86
CA LYS A 162 -11.14 -0.48 -9.66
C LYS A 162 -10.78 -0.76 -8.21
N ALA A 163 -10.81 0.22 -7.34
CA ALA A 163 -10.60 0.03 -5.91
C ALA A 163 -11.80 -0.57 -5.16
N GLY A 164 -12.82 -1.07 -5.87
CA GLY A 164 -14.01 -1.73 -5.31
C GLY A 164 -14.98 -0.77 -4.60
N LEU A 165 -15.00 0.48 -4.93
CA LEU A 165 -15.67 1.57 -4.24
C LEU A 165 -16.89 2.08 -5.04
N ILE A 166 -18.03 2.52 -4.41
CA ILE A 166 -19.22 3.09 -5.06
C ILE A 166 -18.94 4.53 -5.47
N TYR A 167 -19.18 4.90 -6.72
CA TYR A 167 -18.74 6.14 -7.34
C TYR A 167 -19.86 7.16 -7.56
N THR A 168 -19.63 8.44 -7.25
CA THR A 168 -20.42 9.56 -7.75
C THR A 168 -19.46 10.64 -8.26
N ASP A 169 -19.41 10.85 -9.55
CA ASP A 169 -18.51 11.75 -10.30
C ASP A 169 -17.03 11.64 -9.97
N THR A 170 -16.47 12.51 -9.17
CA THR A 170 -15.06 12.48 -8.72
C THR A 170 -14.90 11.91 -7.31
N GLN A 171 -16.00 11.50 -6.66
CA GLN A 171 -16.01 11.09 -5.26
C GLN A 171 -16.49 9.67 -5.12
N LYS A 172 -15.90 8.93 -4.21
CA LYS A 172 -16.35 7.62 -3.81
C LYS A 172 -16.59 7.54 -2.32
N LYS A 173 -17.78 7.05 -1.92
CA LYS A 173 -18.13 6.72 -0.54
C LYS A 173 -17.92 5.24 -0.29
N ILE A 174 -17.22 4.91 0.77
CA ILE A 174 -17.20 3.58 1.35
C ILE A 174 -18.01 3.63 2.64
N ASN A 175 -19.07 2.86 2.70
CA ASN A 175 -19.76 2.58 3.94
C ASN A 175 -19.01 1.46 4.67
N VAL A 176 -18.27 1.81 5.70
CA VAL A 176 -17.46 0.87 6.48
C VAL A 176 -18.34 -0.06 7.32
N ASN A 177 -19.58 0.34 7.61
CA ASN A 177 -20.53 -0.44 8.41
C ASN A 177 -21.71 -0.96 7.57
N LYS A 178 -21.52 -2.02 6.80
CA LYS A 178 -22.61 -2.71 6.08
C LYS A 178 -23.77 -3.20 6.98
N LYS A 179 -23.55 -3.35 8.29
CA LYS A 179 -24.60 -3.84 9.24
C LYS A 179 -25.45 -2.75 9.90
N ARG A 180 -25.09 -1.44 9.79
CA ARG A 180 -25.87 -0.36 10.46
C ARG A 180 -26.69 0.53 9.53
N ASN A 181 -26.63 0.38 8.22
CA ASN A 181 -27.11 1.42 7.29
C ASN A 181 -28.20 1.01 6.31
N ALA A 182 -29.04 0.02 6.61
CA ALA A 182 -30.26 -0.16 5.82
C ALA A 182 -31.23 1.05 5.96
N HIS A 183 -31.14 1.84 7.03
CA HIS A 183 -32.06 2.97 7.30
C HIS A 183 -31.49 4.37 7.09
N ASN A 184 -30.18 4.57 6.98
CA ASN A 184 -29.58 5.93 6.90
C ASN A 184 -28.90 6.30 5.57
N GLY A 185 -28.83 5.40 4.60
CA GLY A 185 -28.14 5.63 3.32
C GLY A 185 -28.74 6.78 2.47
N HIS A 186 -30.06 6.97 2.54
CA HIS A 186 -30.75 7.98 1.74
C HIS A 186 -30.58 9.42 2.26
N ARG A 187 -30.44 9.62 3.57
CA ARG A 187 -30.27 10.98 4.14
C ARG A 187 -28.88 11.56 3.94
N ALA A 188 -27.85 10.73 4.05
CA ALA A 188 -26.46 11.18 3.86
C ALA A 188 -26.17 11.55 2.40
N THR A 189 -26.77 10.85 1.43
CA THR A 189 -26.57 11.10 -0.01
C THR A 189 -27.17 12.44 -0.45
N ARG A 190 -28.36 12.80 0.05
CA ARG A 190 -29.01 14.09 -0.28
C ARG A 190 -28.26 15.31 0.27
N ARG A 191 -27.66 15.21 1.46
CA ARG A 191 -26.94 16.35 2.08
C ARG A 191 -25.63 16.70 1.38
N PHE A 192 -24.98 15.73 0.71
CA PHE A 192 -23.75 15.98 -0.03
C PHE A 192 -23.98 16.44 -1.48
N GLN A 193 -25.12 16.12 -2.08
CA GLN A 193 -25.48 16.67 -3.39
C GLN A 193 -25.70 18.18 -3.35
N SER A 194 -26.12 18.73 -2.21
CA SER A 194 -26.31 20.20 -2.05
C SER A 194 -24.99 20.96 -1.88
N LEU A 195 -23.91 20.28 -1.44
CA LEU A 195 -22.58 20.90 -1.28
C LEU A 195 -21.72 20.86 -2.55
N ALA A 196 -22.13 20.13 -3.58
CA ALA A 196 -21.42 19.98 -4.84
C ALA A 196 -21.93 20.89 -5.97
N LYS A 197 -22.82 21.83 -5.70
CA LYS A 197 -23.22 22.86 -6.68
C LYS A 197 -22.21 24.01 -6.62
N PRO A 198 -21.50 24.36 -7.71
CA PRO A 198 -20.74 25.59 -7.77
C PRO A 198 -21.73 26.75 -7.67
N GLU A 199 -21.49 27.68 -6.77
CA GLU A 199 -22.09 29.00 -6.83
C GLU A 199 -21.68 29.63 -8.14
N LYS A 200 -22.66 30.23 -8.82
CA LYS A 200 -22.46 30.96 -10.07
C LYS A 200 -21.72 32.26 -9.84
#